data_a95633d8988052d6d776c7cc90d32ce6
#
_entry.id   a95633d8988052d6d776c7cc90d32ce6
#
_cell.length_a   1.000
_cell.length_b   1.000
_cell.length_c   1.000
_cell.angle_alpha   90.00
_cell.angle_beta   90.00
_cell.angle_gamma   90.00
#
_symmetry.space_group_name_H-M   'P 1'
#
loop_
_entity.id
_entity.type
_entity.pdbx_description
1 polymer ?
#
loop_
_entity_poly.entity_id
_entity_poly.type
_entity_poly.pdbx_seq_one_letter_code
_entity_poly.pdbx_strand_id
1 'polypeptide(L)'
;IDDELAKKMLPGFEDANVDMLKEKVKEQLQSEAMSALYNDELKPNLMEAFVSAFTIDLPDFIVEQEMDMALNKKARDLSEAELEELRNDAEKVKAMLETFRDDACRAVKATFIVDALAKAENIIVNEQELMQTIYFEAMQMGQDPAAVYKHYQESGYLPAIQMAMIEDRVLSKLLNDK
;
A
#
# COMPACT_ATOMS: atom_id res chain seq x y z
N ILE A 1 -2.20 30.20 23.25
CA ILE A 1 -3.12 29.76 22.17
C ILE A 1 -4.37 30.63 22.34
N ASP A 2 -4.74 31.34 21.30
CA ASP A 2 -5.89 32.25 21.26
C ASP A 2 -6.74 32.00 20.01
N ASP A 3 -7.90 32.67 19.90
CA ASP A 3 -8.83 32.48 18.78
C ASP A 3 -8.25 33.01 17.45
N GLU A 4 -7.30 33.94 17.48
CA GLU A 4 -6.60 34.37 16.26
C GLU A 4 -5.73 33.28 15.68
N LEU A 5 -5.01 32.54 16.53
CA LEU A 5 -4.26 31.37 16.12
C LEU A 5 -5.19 30.24 15.60
N ALA A 6 -6.32 30.02 16.30
CA ALA A 6 -7.31 29.03 15.87
C ALA A 6 -7.85 29.33 14.46
N LYS A 7 -8.16 30.58 14.14
CA LYS A 7 -8.59 31.02 12.80
C LYS A 7 -7.52 30.82 11.73
N LYS A 8 -6.25 30.99 12.07
CA LYS A 8 -5.13 30.72 11.14
C LYS A 8 -4.93 29.23 10.88
N MET A 9 -5.12 28.38 11.90
CA MET A 9 -4.91 26.94 11.82
C MET A 9 -6.08 26.18 11.22
N LEU A 10 -7.29 26.78 11.24
CA LEU A 10 -8.51 26.22 10.68
C LEU A 10 -9.06 27.10 9.54
N PRO A 11 -8.34 27.24 8.41
CA PRO A 11 -8.80 28.02 7.29
C PRO A 11 -10.09 27.41 6.73
N GLY A 12 -11.17 28.20 6.61
CA GLY A 12 -12.48 27.74 6.17
C GLY A 12 -13.55 27.64 7.27
N PHE A 13 -13.15 27.88 8.53
CA PHE A 13 -14.10 28.02 9.65
C PHE A 13 -14.10 29.46 10.14
N GLU A 14 -15.13 30.23 9.75
CA GLU A 14 -15.22 31.66 10.11
C GLU A 14 -15.29 31.89 11.63
N ASP A 15 -15.95 30.97 12.35
CA ASP A 15 -16.12 31.02 13.81
C ASP A 15 -15.09 30.16 14.56
N ALA A 16 -13.92 29.90 13.96
CA ALA A 16 -12.88 29.11 14.60
C ALA A 16 -12.43 29.74 15.91
N ASN A 17 -12.38 28.94 16.96
CA ASN A 17 -11.95 29.29 18.29
C ASN A 17 -11.03 28.22 18.89
N VAL A 18 -10.44 28.51 20.06
CA VAL A 18 -9.50 27.61 20.74
C VAL A 18 -10.10 26.23 21.02
N ASP A 19 -11.38 26.16 21.36
CA ASP A 19 -12.00 24.88 21.71
C ASP A 19 -12.24 24.01 20.44
N MET A 20 -12.65 24.63 19.33
CA MET A 20 -12.69 23.93 18.03
C MET A 20 -11.31 23.45 17.59
N LEU A 21 -10.28 24.27 17.78
CA LEU A 21 -8.91 23.86 17.45
C LEU A 21 -8.47 22.66 18.29
N LYS A 22 -8.73 22.67 19.59
CA LYS A 22 -8.43 21.53 20.47
C LYS A 22 -9.17 20.25 20.04
N GLU A 23 -10.46 20.38 19.71
CA GLU A 23 -11.27 19.24 19.23
C GLU A 23 -10.70 18.68 17.93
N LYS A 24 -10.39 19.55 16.97
CA LYS A 24 -9.78 19.12 15.69
C LYS A 24 -8.40 18.48 15.86
N VAL A 25 -7.56 19.02 16.72
CA VAL A 25 -6.26 18.42 17.05
C VAL A 25 -6.45 17.05 17.71
N LYS A 26 -7.41 16.93 18.62
CA LYS A 26 -7.74 15.64 19.25
C LYS A 26 -8.25 14.61 18.24
N GLU A 27 -9.18 15.00 17.36
CA GLU A 27 -9.66 14.16 16.26
C GLU A 27 -8.50 13.71 15.36
N GLN A 28 -7.60 14.63 15.01
CA GLN A 28 -6.42 14.33 14.20
C GLN A 28 -5.49 13.31 14.87
N LEU A 29 -5.13 13.54 16.14
CA LEU A 29 -4.29 12.64 16.92
C LEU A 29 -4.92 11.25 17.09
N GLN A 30 -6.24 11.17 17.27
CA GLN A 30 -6.96 9.90 17.34
C GLN A 30 -6.94 9.20 15.99
N SER A 31 -7.16 9.93 14.90
CA SER A 31 -7.11 9.37 13.54
C SER A 31 -5.71 8.86 13.20
N GLU A 32 -4.66 9.60 13.53
CA GLU A 32 -3.28 9.17 13.33
C GLU A 32 -2.95 7.92 14.13
N ALA A 33 -3.34 7.87 15.42
CA ALA A 33 -3.12 6.71 16.26
C ALA A 33 -3.88 5.46 15.74
N MET A 34 -5.12 5.64 15.28
CA MET A 34 -5.90 4.55 14.68
C MET A 34 -5.29 4.09 13.36
N SER A 35 -4.81 5.02 12.52
CA SER A 35 -4.14 4.67 11.27
C SER A 35 -2.83 3.93 11.52
N ALA A 36 -2.05 4.34 12.51
CA ALA A 36 -0.82 3.65 12.90
C ALA A 36 -1.14 2.23 13.40
N LEU A 37 -2.11 2.07 14.32
CA LEU A 37 -2.54 0.76 14.80
C LEU A 37 -3.00 -0.15 13.65
N TYR A 38 -3.79 0.40 12.73
CA TYR A 38 -4.26 -0.36 11.56
C TYR A 38 -3.10 -0.83 10.69
N ASN A 39 -2.20 0.09 10.30
CA ASN A 39 -1.14 -0.22 9.34
C ASN A 39 0.01 -1.04 9.96
N ASP A 40 0.37 -0.76 11.21
CA ASP A 40 1.54 -1.35 11.84
C ASP A 40 1.24 -2.68 12.55
N GLU A 41 -0.02 -2.89 12.99
CA GLU A 41 -0.39 -4.07 13.76
C GLU A 41 -1.53 -4.88 13.14
N LEU A 42 -2.71 -4.25 12.90
CA LEU A 42 -3.91 -5.02 12.55
C LEU A 42 -3.82 -5.62 11.14
N LYS A 43 -3.42 -4.82 10.17
CA LYS A 43 -3.30 -5.27 8.77
C LYS A 43 -2.26 -6.38 8.62
N PRO A 44 -1.00 -6.24 9.11
CA PRO A 44 -0.01 -7.30 9.00
C PRO A 44 -0.44 -8.59 9.72
N ASN A 45 -0.99 -8.48 10.94
CA ASN A 45 -1.41 -9.64 11.72
C ASN A 45 -2.57 -10.39 11.05
N LEU A 46 -3.53 -9.66 10.47
CA LEU A 46 -4.66 -10.26 9.77
C LEU A 46 -4.19 -10.98 8.49
N MET A 47 -3.30 -10.35 7.73
CA MET A 47 -2.71 -10.96 6.54
C MET A 47 -1.90 -12.21 6.88
N GLU A 48 -1.09 -12.18 7.94
CA GLU A 48 -0.35 -13.34 8.42
C GLU A 48 -1.29 -14.49 8.83
N ALA A 49 -2.38 -14.18 9.53
CA ALA A 49 -3.39 -15.15 9.89
C ALA A 49 -4.02 -15.81 8.65
N PHE A 50 -4.34 -15.03 7.61
CA PHE A 50 -4.87 -15.57 6.35
C PHE A 50 -3.85 -16.44 5.62
N VAL A 51 -2.62 -15.98 5.47
CA VAL A 51 -1.55 -16.75 4.81
C VAL A 51 -1.29 -18.06 5.55
N SER A 52 -1.38 -18.06 6.88
CA SER A 52 -1.18 -19.25 7.70
C SER A 52 -2.37 -20.22 7.69
N ALA A 53 -3.61 -19.69 7.60
CA ALA A 53 -4.83 -20.49 7.68
C ALA A 53 -5.11 -21.33 6.42
N PHE A 54 -4.64 -20.90 5.26
CA PHE A 54 -4.94 -21.57 3.98
C PHE A 54 -3.69 -22.24 3.40
N THR A 55 -3.88 -23.37 2.73
CA THR A 55 -2.88 -24.00 1.87
C THR A 55 -3.36 -23.90 0.43
N ILE A 56 -2.58 -23.24 -0.42
CA ILE A 56 -2.92 -22.96 -1.82
C ILE A 56 -1.73 -23.36 -2.66
N ASP A 57 -1.97 -24.12 -3.75
CA ASP A 57 -0.98 -24.36 -4.77
C ASP A 57 -0.79 -23.09 -5.59
N LEU A 58 0.42 -22.57 -5.60
CA LEU A 58 0.75 -21.34 -6.29
C LEU A 58 1.35 -21.65 -7.67
N PRO A 59 0.96 -20.91 -8.72
CA PRO A 59 1.61 -21.04 -10.02
C PRO A 59 3.06 -20.57 -9.97
N ASP A 60 4.01 -21.44 -10.30
CA ASP A 60 5.45 -21.15 -10.23
C ASP A 60 5.82 -19.86 -10.97
N PHE A 61 5.26 -19.64 -12.16
CA PHE A 61 5.57 -18.45 -12.96
C PHE A 61 5.19 -17.12 -12.27
N ILE A 62 4.13 -17.09 -11.44
CA ILE A 62 3.74 -15.90 -10.68
C ILE A 62 4.70 -15.67 -9.51
N VAL A 63 5.11 -16.76 -8.85
CA VAL A 63 6.12 -16.68 -7.78
C VAL A 63 7.44 -16.18 -8.35
N GLU A 64 7.87 -16.69 -9.50
CA GLU A 64 9.08 -16.23 -10.18
C GLU A 64 9.00 -14.75 -10.56
N GLN A 65 7.87 -14.28 -11.07
CA GLN A 65 7.66 -12.84 -11.35
C GLN A 65 7.77 -11.97 -10.09
N GLU A 66 7.22 -12.44 -8.98
CA GLU A 66 7.33 -11.72 -7.70
C GLU A 66 8.76 -11.70 -7.18
N MET A 67 9.51 -12.81 -7.32
CA MET A 67 10.94 -12.87 -7.02
C MET A 67 11.74 -11.88 -7.88
N ASP A 68 11.45 -11.78 -9.17
CA ASP A 68 12.08 -10.83 -10.09
C ASP A 68 11.78 -9.38 -9.69
N MET A 69 10.53 -9.08 -9.28
CA MET A 69 10.18 -7.75 -8.77
C MET A 69 10.94 -7.41 -7.48
N ALA A 70 11.07 -8.38 -6.56
CA ALA A 70 11.84 -8.21 -5.33
C ALA A 70 13.33 -7.97 -5.62
N LEU A 71 13.91 -8.71 -6.56
CA LEU A 71 15.29 -8.51 -7.01
C LEU A 71 15.48 -7.12 -7.62
N ASN A 72 14.59 -6.69 -8.51
CA ASN A 72 14.64 -5.37 -9.13
C ASN A 72 14.52 -4.24 -8.09
N LYS A 73 13.69 -4.43 -7.05
CA LYS A 73 13.59 -3.49 -5.94
C LYS A 73 14.91 -3.44 -5.16
N LYS A 74 15.47 -4.60 -4.82
CA LYS A 74 16.75 -4.70 -4.11
C LYS A 74 17.89 -4.11 -4.90
N ALA A 75 17.91 -4.30 -6.23
CA ALA A 75 18.94 -3.77 -7.12
C ALA A 75 19.03 -2.23 -7.10
N ARG A 76 17.95 -1.53 -6.76
CA ARG A 76 17.98 -0.05 -6.64
C ARG A 76 18.76 0.43 -5.42
N ASP A 77 18.91 -0.43 -4.41
CA ASP A 77 19.60 -0.13 -3.16
C ASP A 77 21.07 -0.57 -3.20
N LEU A 78 21.50 -1.27 -4.26
CA LEU A 78 22.86 -1.78 -4.42
C LEU A 78 23.78 -0.71 -5.01
N SER A 79 25.06 -0.78 -4.64
CA SER A 79 26.12 0.01 -5.24
C SER A 79 26.40 -0.44 -6.69
N GLU A 80 27.03 0.43 -7.48
CA GLU A 80 27.39 0.13 -8.87
C GLU A 80 28.32 -1.09 -8.99
N ALA A 81 29.23 -1.28 -8.02
CA ALA A 81 30.12 -2.43 -7.99
C ALA A 81 29.35 -3.73 -7.74
N GLU A 82 28.40 -3.75 -6.82
CA GLU A 82 27.54 -4.91 -6.53
C GLU A 82 26.63 -5.26 -7.72
N LEU A 83 26.14 -4.24 -8.42
CA LEU A 83 25.34 -4.43 -9.65
C LEU A 83 26.17 -5.06 -10.78
N GLU A 84 27.44 -4.63 -10.94
CA GLU A 84 28.35 -5.23 -11.91
C GLU A 84 28.68 -6.68 -11.56
N GLU A 85 28.91 -7.00 -10.28
CA GLU A 85 29.10 -8.38 -9.85
C GLU A 85 27.90 -9.26 -10.20
N LEU A 86 26.68 -8.79 -9.92
CA LEU A 86 25.44 -9.53 -10.25
C LEU A 86 25.28 -9.73 -11.76
N ARG A 87 25.57 -8.72 -12.57
CA ARG A 87 25.48 -8.82 -14.05
C ARG A 87 26.41 -9.86 -14.64
N ASN A 88 27.56 -10.09 -14.01
CA ASN A 88 28.60 -10.98 -14.48
C ASN A 88 28.53 -12.39 -13.90
N ASP A 89 27.65 -12.64 -12.90
CA ASP A 89 27.57 -13.92 -12.20
C ASP A 89 26.11 -14.40 -12.09
N ALA A 90 25.71 -15.23 -13.06
CA ALA A 90 24.36 -15.80 -13.11
C ALA A 90 24.02 -16.67 -11.87
N GLU A 91 25.01 -17.33 -11.28
CA GLU A 91 24.79 -18.15 -10.08
C GLU A 91 24.51 -17.26 -8.85
N LYS A 92 25.16 -16.09 -8.73
CA LYS A 92 24.85 -15.12 -7.70
C LYS A 92 23.43 -14.56 -7.86
N VAL A 93 23.02 -14.24 -9.06
CA VAL A 93 21.63 -13.80 -9.35
C VAL A 93 20.63 -14.86 -8.93
N LYS A 94 20.87 -16.12 -9.32
CA LYS A 94 19.99 -17.24 -8.94
C LYS A 94 19.96 -17.46 -7.44
N ALA A 95 21.10 -17.43 -6.77
CA ALA A 95 21.17 -17.57 -5.32
C ALA A 95 20.44 -16.42 -4.61
N MET A 96 20.54 -15.19 -5.11
CA MET A 96 19.82 -14.03 -4.57
C MET A 96 18.31 -14.15 -4.81
N LEU A 97 17.87 -14.59 -5.99
CA LEU A 97 16.46 -14.85 -6.28
C LEU A 97 15.85 -15.86 -5.31
N GLU A 98 16.56 -16.95 -5.02
CA GLU A 98 16.09 -17.97 -4.09
C GLU A 98 15.89 -17.41 -2.66
N THR A 99 16.64 -16.38 -2.26
CA THR A 99 16.40 -15.74 -0.95
C THR A 99 15.06 -15.03 -0.85
N PHE A 100 14.44 -14.68 -1.98
CA PHE A 100 13.12 -14.01 -2.03
C PHE A 100 11.97 -14.99 -2.18
N ARG A 101 12.24 -16.30 -2.41
CA ARG A 101 11.18 -17.28 -2.73
C ARG A 101 10.09 -17.39 -1.67
N ASP A 102 10.47 -17.48 -0.40
CA ASP A 102 9.50 -17.61 0.69
C ASP A 102 8.61 -16.37 0.81
N ASP A 103 9.22 -15.19 0.72
CA ASP A 103 8.47 -13.92 0.76
C ASP A 103 7.59 -13.75 -0.47
N ALA A 104 8.09 -14.12 -1.66
CA ALA A 104 7.31 -14.12 -2.89
C ALA A 104 6.11 -15.07 -2.83
N CYS A 105 6.30 -16.29 -2.33
CA CYS A 105 5.20 -17.22 -2.09
C CYS A 105 4.16 -16.65 -1.14
N ARG A 106 4.58 -15.98 -0.06
CA ARG A 106 3.68 -15.33 0.90
C ARG A 106 2.90 -14.19 0.25
N ALA A 107 3.56 -13.34 -0.52
CA ALA A 107 2.94 -12.20 -1.21
C ALA A 107 1.92 -12.67 -2.27
N VAL A 108 2.29 -13.63 -3.12
CA VAL A 108 1.39 -14.22 -4.13
C VAL A 108 0.18 -14.88 -3.45
N LYS A 109 0.41 -15.63 -2.38
CA LYS A 109 -0.65 -16.28 -1.62
C LYS A 109 -1.61 -15.26 -1.01
N ALA A 110 -1.08 -14.20 -0.41
CA ALA A 110 -1.86 -13.09 0.13
C ALA A 110 -2.75 -12.45 -0.95
N THR A 111 -2.20 -12.16 -2.12
CA THR A 111 -2.93 -11.60 -3.26
C THR A 111 -4.09 -12.49 -3.70
N PHE A 112 -3.89 -13.81 -3.80
CA PHE A 112 -4.97 -14.74 -4.16
C PHE A 112 -6.07 -14.82 -3.09
N ILE A 113 -5.71 -14.78 -1.82
CA ILE A 113 -6.68 -14.78 -0.73
C ILE A 113 -7.51 -13.48 -0.76
N VAL A 114 -6.85 -12.33 -0.91
CA VAL A 114 -7.53 -11.03 -1.01
C VAL A 114 -8.47 -10.98 -2.21
N ASP A 115 -8.03 -11.46 -3.38
CA ASP A 115 -8.87 -11.52 -4.59
C ASP A 115 -10.10 -12.42 -4.39
N ALA A 116 -9.93 -13.57 -3.75
CA ALA A 116 -11.04 -14.47 -3.42
C ALA A 116 -12.04 -13.84 -2.43
N LEU A 117 -11.53 -13.18 -1.39
CA LEU A 117 -12.34 -12.46 -0.41
C LEU A 117 -13.08 -11.27 -1.05
N ALA A 118 -12.39 -10.49 -1.87
CA ALA A 118 -13.00 -9.37 -2.60
C ALA A 118 -14.16 -9.84 -3.47
N LYS A 119 -14.00 -10.94 -4.18
CA LYS A 119 -15.07 -11.55 -4.99
C LYS A 119 -16.23 -12.04 -4.14
N ALA A 120 -15.96 -12.71 -3.03
CA ALA A 120 -16.99 -13.20 -2.13
C ALA A 120 -17.82 -12.06 -1.50
N GLU A 121 -17.15 -10.96 -1.15
CA GLU A 121 -17.74 -9.79 -0.51
C GLU A 121 -18.26 -8.74 -1.51
N ASN A 122 -18.15 -8.99 -2.83
CA ASN A 122 -18.50 -8.06 -3.91
C ASN A 122 -17.78 -6.70 -3.78
N ILE A 123 -16.52 -6.72 -3.34
CA ILE A 123 -15.68 -5.53 -3.24
C ILE A 123 -15.02 -5.28 -4.59
N ILE A 124 -15.31 -4.13 -5.16
CA ILE A 124 -14.79 -3.71 -6.46
C ILE A 124 -14.22 -2.30 -6.30
N VAL A 125 -13.10 -2.04 -6.95
CA VAL A 125 -12.53 -0.70 -7.15
C VAL A 125 -12.63 -0.40 -8.65
N ASN A 126 -13.45 0.58 -9.01
CA ASN A 126 -13.58 0.98 -10.40
C ASN A 126 -12.49 1.98 -10.80
N GLU A 127 -12.33 2.20 -12.11
CA GLU A 127 -11.30 3.07 -12.66
C GLU A 127 -11.44 4.54 -12.18
N GLN A 128 -12.66 5.01 -12.00
CA GLN A 128 -12.91 6.37 -11.51
C GLN A 128 -12.42 6.55 -10.08
N GLU A 129 -12.69 5.59 -9.21
CA GLU A 129 -12.21 5.60 -7.82
C GLU A 129 -10.68 5.51 -7.76
N LEU A 130 -10.08 4.63 -8.57
CA LEU A 130 -8.63 4.51 -8.69
C LEU A 130 -8.00 5.85 -9.10
N MET A 131 -8.55 6.49 -10.14
CA MET A 131 -8.08 7.79 -10.60
C MET A 131 -8.22 8.87 -9.51
N GLN A 132 -9.36 8.92 -8.81
CA GLN A 132 -9.59 9.89 -7.75
C GLN A 132 -8.59 9.73 -6.61
N THR A 133 -8.28 8.49 -6.20
CA THR A 133 -7.29 8.20 -5.16
C THR A 133 -5.90 8.69 -5.58
N ILE A 134 -5.46 8.35 -6.79
CA ILE A 134 -4.16 8.78 -7.32
C ILE A 134 -4.08 10.32 -7.39
N TYR A 135 -5.14 10.97 -7.85
CA TYR A 135 -5.20 12.43 -7.95
C TYR A 135 -5.11 13.09 -6.57
N PHE A 136 -5.82 12.54 -5.59
CA PHE A 136 -5.79 13.06 -4.23
C PHE A 136 -4.39 12.94 -3.60
N GLU A 137 -3.77 11.77 -3.71
CA GLU A 137 -2.41 11.55 -3.20
C GLU A 137 -1.38 12.45 -3.89
N ALA A 138 -1.45 12.57 -5.20
CA ALA A 138 -0.57 13.45 -5.96
C ALA A 138 -0.69 14.93 -5.52
N MET A 139 -1.92 15.38 -5.30
CA MET A 139 -2.18 16.75 -4.78
C MET A 139 -1.60 16.95 -3.39
N GLN A 140 -1.73 15.96 -2.49
CA GLN A 140 -1.14 16.03 -1.14
C GLN A 140 0.39 16.10 -1.20
N MET A 141 1.01 15.43 -2.16
CA MET A 141 2.47 15.47 -2.38
C MET A 141 2.94 16.70 -3.18
N GLY A 142 2.02 17.59 -3.56
CA GLY A 142 2.33 18.78 -4.38
C GLY A 142 2.76 18.45 -5.81
N GLN A 143 2.37 17.28 -6.32
CA GLN A 143 2.66 16.83 -7.68
C GLN A 143 1.47 17.09 -8.61
N ASP A 144 1.72 17.16 -9.93
CA ASP A 144 0.66 17.23 -10.92
C ASP A 144 -0.08 15.89 -11.03
N PRO A 145 -1.38 15.81 -10.64
CA PRO A 145 -2.14 14.58 -10.64
C PRO A 145 -2.22 13.90 -12.01
N ALA A 146 -2.35 14.69 -13.08
CA ALA A 146 -2.45 14.15 -14.43
C ALA A 146 -1.12 13.51 -14.88
N ALA A 147 0.00 14.12 -14.53
CA ALA A 147 1.33 13.59 -14.83
C ALA A 147 1.59 12.28 -14.05
N VAL A 148 1.21 12.23 -12.77
CA VAL A 148 1.35 11.03 -11.92
C VAL A 148 0.50 9.88 -12.46
N TYR A 149 -0.77 10.13 -12.77
CA TYR A 149 -1.66 9.11 -13.33
C TYR A 149 -1.13 8.56 -14.66
N LYS A 150 -0.70 9.45 -15.56
CA LYS A 150 -0.11 9.05 -16.84
C LYS A 150 1.15 8.20 -16.64
N HIS A 151 2.02 8.58 -15.73
CA HIS A 151 3.22 7.81 -15.39
C HIS A 151 2.86 6.40 -14.90
N TYR A 152 1.88 6.25 -14.01
CA TYR A 152 1.42 4.95 -13.54
C TYR A 152 0.76 4.12 -14.63
N GLN A 153 0.06 4.75 -15.56
CA GLN A 153 -0.52 4.08 -16.73
C GLN A 153 0.57 3.55 -17.67
N GLU A 154 1.55 4.37 -18.00
CA GLU A 154 2.66 4.01 -18.91
C GLU A 154 3.60 2.96 -18.31
N SER A 155 3.81 2.99 -17.01
CA SER A 155 4.63 2.03 -16.28
C SER A 155 3.90 0.73 -15.89
N GLY A 156 2.58 0.64 -16.12
CA GLY A 156 1.78 -0.55 -15.78
C GLY A 156 1.51 -0.73 -14.27
N TYR A 157 1.64 0.32 -13.47
CA TYR A 157 1.42 0.26 -12.02
C TYR A 157 -0.05 0.33 -11.61
N LEU A 158 -0.98 0.76 -12.47
CA LEU A 158 -2.40 0.91 -12.12
C LEU A 158 -3.04 -0.36 -11.53
N PRO A 159 -2.80 -1.58 -12.06
CA PRO A 159 -3.36 -2.80 -11.47
C PRO A 159 -2.86 -3.07 -10.05
N ALA A 160 -1.60 -2.76 -9.75
CA ALA A 160 -1.02 -2.93 -8.42
C ALA A 160 -1.66 -1.98 -7.40
N ILE A 161 -1.88 -0.70 -7.78
CA ILE A 161 -2.57 0.28 -6.94
C ILE A 161 -4.02 -0.14 -6.72
N GLN A 162 -4.70 -0.60 -7.77
CA GLN A 162 -6.08 -1.09 -7.66
C GLN A 162 -6.17 -2.26 -6.69
N MET A 163 -5.23 -3.22 -6.76
CA MET A 163 -5.19 -4.36 -5.84
C MET A 163 -4.93 -3.93 -4.40
N ALA A 164 -4.04 -2.96 -4.17
CA ALA A 164 -3.80 -2.40 -2.83
C ALA A 164 -5.07 -1.74 -2.25
N MET A 165 -5.83 -1.01 -3.07
CA MET A 165 -7.11 -0.42 -2.66
C MET A 165 -8.16 -1.50 -2.34
N ILE A 166 -8.20 -2.58 -3.12
CA ILE A 166 -9.09 -3.73 -2.86
C ILE A 166 -8.70 -4.39 -1.54
N GLU A 167 -7.42 -4.63 -1.32
CA GLU A 167 -6.89 -5.19 -0.08
C GLU A 167 -7.33 -4.37 1.14
N ASP A 168 -7.09 -3.06 1.12
CA ASP A 168 -7.48 -2.17 2.22
C ASP A 168 -9.01 -2.20 2.48
N ARG A 169 -9.83 -2.27 1.44
CA ARG A 169 -11.29 -2.38 1.59
C ARG A 169 -11.72 -3.72 2.19
N VAL A 170 -11.12 -4.83 1.73
CA VAL A 170 -11.38 -6.17 2.26
C VAL A 170 -11.03 -6.21 3.74
N LEU A 171 -9.82 -5.78 4.10
CA LEU A 171 -9.34 -5.81 5.48
C LEU A 171 -10.15 -4.88 6.39
N SER A 172 -10.43 -3.66 5.94
CA SER A 172 -11.27 -2.72 6.69
C SER A 172 -12.67 -3.26 6.93
N LYS A 173 -13.27 -3.90 5.93
CA LYS A 173 -14.59 -4.53 6.09
C LYS A 173 -14.54 -5.63 7.13
N LEU A 174 -13.59 -6.56 7.03
CA LEU A 174 -13.46 -7.69 7.95
C LEU A 174 -13.15 -7.27 9.39
N LEU A 175 -12.40 -6.18 9.58
CA LEU A 175 -12.11 -5.64 10.91
C LEU A 175 -13.29 -4.89 11.53
N ASN A 176 -14.22 -4.38 10.71
CA ASN A 176 -15.42 -3.66 11.17
C ASN A 176 -16.67 -4.54 11.26
N ASP A 177 -16.71 -5.69 10.58
CA ASP A 177 -17.81 -6.64 10.70
C ASP A 177 -17.73 -7.33 12.08
N LYS A 178 -18.79 -7.10 12.89
CA LYS A 178 -18.93 -7.67 14.24
C LYS A 178 -19.67 -9.00 14.19
#